data_519bc64e8037b5b72c3f628fe5dba93a
#
_entry.id   519bc64e8037b5b72c3f628fe5dba93a
#
_cell.length_a   1.000
_cell.length_b   1.000
_cell.length_c   1.000
_cell.angle_alpha   90.00
_cell.angle_beta   90.00
_cell.angle_gamma   90.00
#
_symmetry.space_group_name_H-M   'P 1'
#
loop_
_entity.id
_entity.type
_entity.pdbx_description
1 polymer ?
#
loop_
_entity_poly.entity_id
_entity_poly.type
_entity_poly.pdbx_seq_one_letter_code
_entity_poly.pdbx_strand_id
1 'polypeptide(L)'
;MPTLDLSELNIVVSVLVLYGLVAVKLKGVWYLGEALPAVIIGMILGPIAAKFLDAKRWGSAAPDQQDAITLGVMRVMIGIQLVIAGYQLPAKYIHLRYKELIVCLVPIMAMMWLATSVCVLATIPKVSLLATLVIGACVTSTDPILSQAVAKGPFADKYVSRPLREMISAEAGANDGFASPFLMLAVNLLRLTENRQPTLVERGRGVGEDTKDIGVALGNWAIETLIYIVLLATAYGAVTGYCARMGVRFSLSRRWIDTESYLLFPTALALFIVGTCGALGTSDLLACFVAGCALNWDGEFLAETERRHDEVNSCIDVMLNFGGFMYVGIAIPWESFNQPDTTGITYPRLFGLGLLVLLFRRVPALLLTYKMMPNVVKDWKEAIFMGYFGPIGVGAVYYLQHTRLLFPKEDSASAGERALLDAICPEDAVEIRRRSVYMPTPPNAFRGDQDTFIVYNRFFRPLVDMGKLPTSRHRNRSDNDSISTVGDEDKKHGRERLFELYRYWEA
;
A
#
# COMPACT_ATOMS: atom_id res chain seq x y z
N MET A 1 -20.14 -5.67 20.15
CA MET A 1 -19.27 -5.91 18.98
C MET A 1 -19.53 -4.78 18.00
N PRO A 2 -18.54 -4.01 17.59
CA PRO A 2 -18.72 -3.05 16.51
C PRO A 2 -18.69 -3.85 15.21
N THR A 3 -19.82 -4.29 14.76
CA THR A 3 -20.02 -4.76 13.39
C THR A 3 -20.17 -3.54 12.52
N LEU A 4 -19.55 -3.57 11.33
CA LEU A 4 -19.85 -2.60 10.27
C LEU A 4 -21.39 -2.55 10.17
N ASP A 5 -21.97 -1.42 10.50
CA ASP A 5 -23.41 -1.29 10.42
C ASP A 5 -23.77 -1.31 8.93
N LEU A 6 -24.67 -2.22 8.53
CA LEU A 6 -25.15 -2.30 7.16
C LEU A 6 -25.71 -0.96 6.67
N SER A 7 -26.19 -0.11 7.57
CA SER A 7 -26.65 1.24 7.24
C SER A 7 -25.50 2.13 6.73
N GLU A 8 -24.32 2.06 7.34
CA GLU A 8 -23.14 2.81 6.92
C GLU A 8 -22.70 2.37 5.51
N LEU A 9 -22.63 1.07 5.26
CA LEU A 9 -22.27 0.51 3.96
C LEU A 9 -23.30 0.93 2.88
N ASN A 10 -24.59 0.83 3.17
CA ASN A 10 -25.65 1.21 2.25
C ASN A 10 -25.59 2.69 1.89
N ILE A 11 -25.26 3.58 2.84
CA ILE A 11 -25.12 5.00 2.56
C ILE A 11 -23.89 5.25 1.67
N VAL A 12 -22.76 4.60 1.95
CA VAL A 12 -21.56 4.70 1.11
C VAL A 12 -21.87 4.33 -0.35
N VAL A 13 -22.52 3.17 -0.56
CA VAL A 13 -22.89 2.71 -1.90
C VAL A 13 -23.91 3.66 -2.55
N SER A 14 -24.92 4.13 -1.78
CA SER A 14 -25.92 5.06 -2.30
C SER A 14 -25.31 6.40 -2.73
N VAL A 15 -24.39 6.93 -1.96
CA VAL A 15 -23.68 8.19 -2.30
C VAL A 15 -22.82 8.01 -3.55
N LEU A 16 -22.19 6.84 -3.73
CA LEU A 16 -21.43 6.53 -4.93
C LEU A 16 -22.34 6.52 -6.18
N VAL A 17 -23.51 5.87 -6.10
CA VAL A 17 -24.50 5.85 -7.19
C VAL A 17 -25.02 7.25 -7.48
N LEU A 18 -25.36 8.02 -6.45
CA LEU A 18 -25.82 9.42 -6.61
C LEU A 18 -24.74 10.31 -7.23
N TYR A 19 -23.47 10.11 -6.86
CA TYR A 19 -22.34 10.81 -7.48
C TYR A 19 -22.29 10.52 -9.00
N GLY A 20 -22.57 9.29 -9.41
CA GLY A 20 -22.64 8.91 -10.83
C GLY A 20 -23.55 9.80 -11.68
N LEU A 21 -24.62 10.36 -11.10
CA LEU A 21 -25.54 11.26 -11.80
C LEU A 21 -24.88 12.59 -12.23
N VAL A 22 -23.87 13.05 -11.49
CA VAL A 22 -23.18 14.32 -11.74
C VAL A 22 -21.74 14.14 -12.25
N ALA A 23 -21.21 12.92 -12.19
CA ALA A 23 -19.83 12.60 -12.50
C ALA A 23 -19.40 13.03 -13.91
N VAL A 24 -20.24 12.77 -14.91
CA VAL A 24 -19.98 13.15 -16.32
C VAL A 24 -19.84 14.67 -16.46
N LYS A 25 -20.69 15.44 -15.80
CA LYS A 25 -20.64 16.92 -15.83
C LYS A 25 -19.40 17.45 -15.10
N LEU A 26 -19.06 16.87 -13.96
CA LEU A 26 -17.86 17.25 -13.19
C LEU A 26 -16.58 16.98 -13.98
N LYS A 27 -16.48 15.82 -14.61
CA LYS A 27 -15.33 15.45 -15.45
C LYS A 27 -15.26 16.28 -16.75
N GLY A 28 -16.40 16.49 -17.40
CA GLY A 28 -16.44 17.15 -18.72
C GLY A 28 -16.34 18.67 -18.69
N VAL A 29 -16.92 19.33 -17.68
CA VAL A 29 -17.00 20.80 -17.59
C VAL A 29 -15.94 21.37 -16.64
N TRP A 30 -15.75 20.73 -15.49
CA TRP A 30 -14.83 21.24 -14.45
C TRP A 30 -13.48 20.53 -14.44
N TYR A 31 -13.30 19.49 -15.27
CA TYR A 31 -12.09 18.67 -15.31
C TYR A 31 -11.69 18.11 -13.94
N LEU A 32 -12.67 17.92 -13.04
CA LEU A 32 -12.48 17.35 -11.72
C LEU A 32 -12.55 15.82 -11.81
N GLY A 33 -11.47 15.17 -11.42
CA GLY A 33 -11.46 13.73 -11.22
C GLY A 33 -12.35 13.31 -10.05
N GLU A 34 -12.56 12.03 -9.87
CA GLU A 34 -13.42 11.44 -8.83
C GLU A 34 -12.85 11.61 -7.42
N ALA A 35 -11.53 11.70 -7.29
CA ALA A 35 -10.82 11.71 -6.03
C ALA A 35 -11.21 12.90 -5.11
N LEU A 36 -11.17 14.13 -5.64
CA LEU A 36 -11.45 15.32 -4.84
C LEU A 36 -12.89 15.35 -4.32
N PRO A 37 -13.94 15.13 -5.15
CA PRO A 37 -15.30 15.02 -4.65
C PRO A 37 -15.49 13.91 -3.62
N ALA A 38 -14.84 12.74 -3.82
CA ALA A 38 -14.93 11.61 -2.89
C ALA A 38 -14.32 11.96 -1.52
N VAL A 39 -13.14 12.59 -1.49
CA VAL A 39 -12.52 13.06 -0.24
C VAL A 39 -13.44 14.07 0.48
N ILE A 40 -14.00 15.04 -0.25
CA ILE A 40 -14.90 16.05 0.34
C ILE A 40 -16.15 15.37 0.93
N ILE A 41 -16.76 14.42 0.23
CA ILE A 41 -17.90 13.68 0.73
C ILE A 41 -17.51 12.85 1.97
N GLY A 42 -16.33 12.20 1.95
CA GLY A 42 -15.79 11.52 3.12
C GLY A 42 -15.60 12.43 4.32
N MET A 43 -15.11 13.65 4.11
CA MET A 43 -15.02 14.66 5.16
C MET A 43 -16.39 15.09 5.71
N ILE A 44 -17.37 15.31 4.83
CA ILE A 44 -18.72 15.71 5.24
C ILE A 44 -19.42 14.60 6.05
N LEU A 45 -19.32 13.35 5.60
CA LEU A 45 -19.94 12.21 6.29
C LEU A 45 -19.12 11.74 7.51
N GLY A 46 -17.84 12.11 7.57
CA GLY A 46 -16.89 11.72 8.59
C GLY A 46 -17.06 12.45 9.93
N PRO A 47 -16.07 12.30 10.82
CA PRO A 47 -16.15 12.75 12.22
C PRO A 47 -16.27 14.26 12.40
N ILE A 48 -15.93 15.07 11.38
CA ILE A 48 -15.93 16.54 11.47
C ILE A 48 -17.35 17.11 11.39
N ALA A 49 -18.14 16.67 10.42
CA ALA A 49 -19.42 17.32 10.12
C ALA A 49 -20.61 16.45 10.54
N ALA A 50 -20.95 15.43 9.78
CA ALA A 50 -22.13 14.60 10.04
C ALA A 50 -21.94 13.59 11.18
N LYS A 51 -20.68 13.22 11.48
CA LYS A 51 -20.32 12.18 12.49
C LYS A 51 -21.03 10.85 12.24
N PHE A 52 -21.37 10.58 11.00
CA PHE A 52 -22.07 9.39 10.59
C PHE A 52 -21.11 8.23 10.35
N LEU A 53 -20.04 8.47 9.60
CA LEU A 53 -18.99 7.51 9.32
C LEU A 53 -17.79 7.78 10.25
N ASP A 54 -17.45 6.79 11.08
CA ASP A 54 -16.31 6.87 11.98
C ASP A 54 -15.41 5.65 11.81
N ALA A 55 -14.28 5.85 11.12
CA ALA A 55 -13.30 4.78 10.89
C ALA A 55 -12.77 4.17 12.21
N LYS A 56 -12.72 4.94 13.30
CA LYS A 56 -12.29 4.45 14.61
C LYS A 56 -13.22 3.36 15.17
N ARG A 57 -14.49 3.37 14.79
CA ARG A 57 -15.48 2.35 15.22
C ARG A 57 -15.26 1.00 14.52
N TRP A 58 -14.72 1.01 13.29
CA TRP A 58 -14.59 -0.20 12.49
C TRP A 58 -13.46 -1.14 12.95
N GLY A 59 -12.57 -0.69 13.79
CA GLY A 59 -11.43 -1.45 14.28
C GLY A 59 -11.26 -1.46 15.78
N SER A 60 -12.34 -1.26 16.55
CA SER A 60 -12.26 -1.10 18.01
C SER A 60 -12.19 -2.42 18.80
N ALA A 61 -12.24 -3.58 18.13
CA ALA A 61 -12.23 -4.88 18.80
C ALA A 61 -10.83 -5.31 19.29
N ALA A 62 -9.77 -4.83 18.67
CA ALA A 62 -8.39 -5.10 19.09
C ALA A 62 -7.51 -3.86 18.84
N PRO A 63 -6.44 -3.68 19.62
CA PRO A 63 -5.42 -2.65 19.33
C PRO A 63 -4.85 -2.84 17.92
N ASP A 64 -4.61 -1.74 17.20
CA ASP A 64 -4.07 -1.69 15.84
C ASP A 64 -4.96 -2.36 14.75
N GLN A 65 -6.16 -2.80 15.07
CA GLN A 65 -7.07 -3.42 14.11
C GLN A 65 -7.49 -2.44 13.00
N GLN A 66 -7.71 -1.19 13.34
CA GLN A 66 -8.05 -0.14 12.36
C GLN A 66 -6.92 0.02 11.32
N ASP A 67 -5.67 0.06 11.76
CA ASP A 67 -4.51 0.21 10.86
C ASP A 67 -4.36 -1.00 9.94
N ALA A 68 -4.56 -2.20 10.49
CA ALA A 68 -4.53 -3.43 9.72
C ALA A 68 -5.66 -3.49 8.67
N ILE A 69 -6.89 -3.07 9.03
CA ILE A 69 -8.01 -2.97 8.10
C ILE A 69 -7.72 -1.94 7.01
N THR A 70 -7.24 -0.75 7.39
CA THR A 70 -6.89 0.31 6.45
C THR A 70 -5.82 -0.17 5.47
N LEU A 71 -4.75 -0.77 5.96
CA LEU A 71 -3.69 -1.32 5.13
C LEU A 71 -4.23 -2.40 4.17
N GLY A 72 -5.06 -3.32 4.68
CA GLY A 72 -5.66 -4.39 3.86
C GLY A 72 -6.55 -3.87 2.75
N VAL A 73 -7.43 -2.91 3.05
CA VAL A 73 -8.33 -2.29 2.07
C VAL A 73 -7.53 -1.53 1.00
N MET A 74 -6.57 -0.69 1.40
CA MET A 74 -5.72 0.05 0.46
C MET A 74 -4.89 -0.88 -0.42
N ARG A 75 -4.38 -1.95 0.14
CA ARG A 75 -3.59 -2.97 -0.55
C ARG A 75 -4.40 -3.67 -1.66
N VAL A 76 -5.61 -4.11 -1.35
CA VAL A 76 -6.51 -4.73 -2.34
C VAL A 76 -6.89 -3.74 -3.42
N MET A 77 -7.25 -2.52 -3.03
CA MET A 77 -7.66 -1.47 -3.96
C MET A 77 -6.54 -1.13 -4.95
N ILE A 78 -5.35 -0.80 -4.45
CA ILE A 78 -4.20 -0.46 -5.29
C ILE A 78 -3.78 -1.67 -6.14
N GLY A 79 -3.77 -2.89 -5.59
CA GLY A 79 -3.40 -4.09 -6.32
C GLY A 79 -4.28 -4.34 -7.55
N ILE A 80 -5.61 -4.19 -7.44
CA ILE A 80 -6.53 -4.30 -8.58
C ILE A 80 -6.22 -3.24 -9.63
N GLN A 81 -6.04 -2.00 -9.20
CA GLN A 81 -5.76 -0.88 -10.10
C GLN A 81 -4.41 -1.02 -10.83
N LEU A 82 -3.41 -1.58 -10.16
CA LEU A 82 -2.09 -1.82 -10.77
C LEU A 82 -2.13 -2.91 -11.83
N VAL A 83 -2.92 -3.98 -11.65
CA VAL A 83 -3.13 -4.98 -12.72
C VAL A 83 -3.84 -4.33 -13.90
N ILE A 84 -4.88 -3.52 -13.65
CA ILE A 84 -5.62 -2.80 -14.71
C ILE A 84 -4.68 -1.83 -15.45
N ALA A 85 -3.93 -1.01 -14.74
CA ALA A 85 -2.95 -0.09 -15.31
C ALA A 85 -1.89 -0.83 -16.14
N GLY A 86 -1.43 -2.00 -15.66
CA GLY A 86 -0.44 -2.81 -16.34
C GLY A 86 -0.92 -3.36 -17.69
N TYR A 87 -2.12 -3.98 -17.76
CA TYR A 87 -2.59 -4.54 -19.03
C TYR A 87 -3.09 -3.48 -20.02
N GLN A 88 -3.39 -2.27 -19.56
CA GLN A 88 -3.76 -1.15 -20.44
C GLN A 88 -2.57 -0.52 -21.17
N LEU A 89 -1.34 -0.86 -20.81
CA LEU A 89 -0.16 -0.44 -21.54
C LEU A 89 -0.04 -1.18 -22.89
N PRO A 90 0.56 -0.55 -23.91
CA PRO A 90 0.83 -1.21 -25.19
C PRO A 90 1.66 -2.49 -25.05
N ALA A 91 1.56 -3.37 -26.04
CA ALA A 91 2.32 -4.61 -26.08
C ALA A 91 3.83 -4.36 -25.88
N LYS A 92 4.46 -5.19 -25.03
CA LYS A 92 5.91 -5.13 -24.72
C LYS A 92 6.39 -3.76 -24.22
N TYR A 93 5.52 -2.90 -23.68
CA TYR A 93 5.84 -1.51 -23.34
C TYR A 93 7.05 -1.41 -22.39
N ILE A 94 7.03 -2.16 -21.30
CA ILE A 94 8.15 -2.17 -20.33
C ILE A 94 9.48 -2.52 -21.03
N HIS A 95 9.49 -3.52 -21.91
CA HIS A 95 10.70 -3.91 -22.64
C HIS A 95 11.18 -2.85 -23.62
N LEU A 96 10.26 -2.18 -24.31
CA LEU A 96 10.60 -1.15 -25.30
C LEU A 96 11.05 0.16 -24.65
N ARG A 97 10.54 0.48 -23.46
CA ARG A 97 10.76 1.75 -22.74
C ARG A 97 11.47 1.59 -21.39
N TYR A 98 12.22 0.49 -21.20
CA TYR A 98 12.88 0.20 -19.93
C TYR A 98 13.86 1.27 -19.47
N LYS A 99 14.56 1.92 -20.40
CA LYS A 99 15.54 2.98 -20.09
C LYS A 99 14.85 4.21 -19.50
N GLU A 100 13.80 4.67 -20.16
CA GLU A 100 13.00 5.82 -19.72
C GLU A 100 12.31 5.50 -18.41
N LEU A 101 11.79 4.27 -18.23
CA LEU A 101 11.16 3.83 -17.01
C LEU A 101 12.17 3.78 -15.84
N ILE A 102 13.40 3.29 -16.08
CA ILE A 102 14.47 3.32 -15.06
C ILE A 102 14.82 4.76 -14.66
N VAL A 103 14.83 5.70 -15.61
CA VAL A 103 15.04 7.12 -15.29
C VAL A 103 13.92 7.65 -14.39
N CYS A 104 12.68 7.26 -14.64
CA CYS A 104 11.56 7.62 -13.77
C CYS A 104 11.68 7.00 -12.36
N LEU A 105 11.97 5.70 -12.28
CA LEU A 105 11.97 4.95 -11.03
C LEU A 105 13.19 5.18 -10.13
N VAL A 106 14.35 5.54 -10.69
CA VAL A 106 15.57 5.70 -9.89
C VAL A 106 15.93 7.17 -9.70
N PRO A 107 16.47 7.92 -10.69
CA PRO A 107 16.89 9.29 -10.43
C PRO A 107 15.72 10.26 -10.15
N ILE A 108 14.59 10.16 -10.87
CA ILE A 108 13.47 11.07 -10.63
C ILE A 108 12.85 10.80 -9.27
N MET A 109 12.55 9.54 -8.92
CA MET A 109 12.02 9.20 -7.59
C MET A 109 12.98 9.57 -6.46
N ALA A 110 14.29 9.35 -6.62
CA ALA A 110 15.28 9.77 -5.62
C ALA A 110 15.26 11.29 -5.38
N MET A 111 15.23 12.08 -6.47
CA MET A 111 15.11 13.54 -6.35
C MET A 111 13.78 13.97 -5.74
N MET A 112 12.67 13.33 -6.08
CA MET A 112 11.36 13.59 -5.48
C MET A 112 11.35 13.28 -3.99
N TRP A 113 11.93 12.15 -3.60
CA TRP A 113 12.10 11.75 -2.21
C TRP A 113 12.88 12.80 -1.40
N LEU A 114 14.07 13.16 -1.86
CA LEU A 114 14.92 14.13 -1.18
C LEU A 114 14.27 15.53 -1.14
N ALA A 115 13.69 16.00 -2.26
CA ALA A 115 13.01 17.28 -2.30
C ALA A 115 11.82 17.34 -1.32
N THR A 116 11.02 16.29 -1.24
CA THR A 116 9.92 16.21 -0.29
C THR A 116 10.42 16.23 1.15
N SER A 117 11.46 15.45 1.44
CA SER A 117 12.07 15.41 2.78
C SER A 117 12.60 16.79 3.21
N VAL A 118 13.22 17.53 2.28
CA VAL A 118 13.68 18.91 2.54
C VAL A 118 12.49 19.85 2.78
N CYS A 119 11.40 19.73 2.01
CA CYS A 119 10.20 20.54 2.23
C CYS A 119 9.59 20.30 3.62
N VAL A 120 9.52 19.02 4.06
CA VAL A 120 9.01 18.67 5.39
C VAL A 120 9.95 19.22 6.47
N LEU A 121 11.26 19.05 6.32
CA LEU A 121 12.26 19.57 7.28
C LEU A 121 12.20 21.10 7.41
N ALA A 122 11.96 21.81 6.31
CA ALA A 122 11.87 23.28 6.29
C ALA A 122 10.60 23.81 6.95
N THR A 123 9.52 23.02 6.96
CA THR A 123 8.21 23.48 7.45
C THR A 123 7.86 23.01 8.85
N ILE A 124 8.31 21.82 9.24
CA ILE A 124 7.98 21.19 10.52
C ILE A 124 9.22 21.19 11.42
N PRO A 125 9.29 22.04 12.46
CA PRO A 125 10.53 22.31 13.20
C PRO A 125 10.97 21.22 14.19
N LYS A 126 10.07 20.34 14.60
CA LYS A 126 10.35 19.32 15.63
C LYS A 126 10.65 17.92 15.05
N VAL A 127 10.82 17.80 13.73
CA VAL A 127 11.06 16.52 13.06
C VAL A 127 12.53 16.37 12.71
N SER A 128 13.12 15.21 12.97
CA SER A 128 14.51 14.91 12.61
C SER A 128 14.69 14.70 11.11
N LEU A 129 15.90 14.88 10.59
CA LEU A 129 16.20 14.62 9.18
C LEU A 129 15.83 13.18 8.77
N LEU A 130 16.12 12.19 9.60
CA LEU A 130 15.83 10.79 9.31
C LEU A 130 14.33 10.53 9.28
N ALA A 131 13.57 11.11 10.21
CA ALA A 131 12.11 11.03 10.20
C ALA A 131 11.51 11.70 8.94
N THR A 132 12.08 12.84 8.48
CA THR A 132 11.63 13.46 7.22
C THR A 132 11.93 12.62 5.99
N LEU A 133 13.03 11.84 6.00
CA LEU A 133 13.31 10.88 4.93
C LEU A 133 12.27 9.73 4.89
N VAL A 134 11.83 9.23 6.04
CA VAL A 134 10.76 8.22 6.11
C VAL A 134 9.43 8.80 5.61
N ILE A 135 9.03 9.97 6.10
CA ILE A 135 7.81 10.66 5.66
C ILE A 135 7.88 10.95 4.14
N GLY A 136 9.02 11.46 3.66
CA GLY A 136 9.24 11.72 2.24
C GLY A 136 9.11 10.46 1.38
N ALA A 137 9.59 9.32 1.85
CA ALA A 137 9.47 8.04 1.15
C ALA A 137 8.01 7.58 1.01
N CYS A 138 7.19 7.77 2.06
CA CYS A 138 5.76 7.42 2.01
C CYS A 138 4.98 8.19 0.94
N VAL A 139 5.44 9.38 0.57
CA VAL A 139 4.75 10.25 -0.40
C VAL A 139 5.51 10.40 -1.72
N THR A 140 6.48 9.53 -2.00
CA THR A 140 7.31 9.62 -3.21
C THR A 140 6.60 9.06 -4.45
N SER A 141 5.79 8.02 -4.32
CA SER A 141 5.03 7.45 -5.44
C SER A 141 4.01 8.41 -6.02
N THR A 142 3.57 8.14 -7.24
CA THR A 142 2.50 8.88 -7.92
C THR A 142 1.34 7.94 -8.21
N ASP A 143 0.14 8.38 -7.93
CA ASP A 143 -1.08 7.59 -8.05
C ASP A 143 -1.43 7.28 -9.51
N PRO A 144 -1.62 6.00 -9.88
CA PRO A 144 -1.97 5.63 -11.25
C PRO A 144 -3.34 6.15 -11.68
N ILE A 145 -4.28 6.29 -10.76
CA ILE A 145 -5.64 6.71 -11.04
C ILE A 145 -5.69 8.19 -11.39
N LEU A 146 -5.11 9.00 -10.53
CA LEU A 146 -5.03 10.44 -10.76
C LEU A 146 -4.22 10.74 -12.02
N SER A 147 -3.19 9.95 -12.28
CA SER A 147 -2.39 10.03 -13.51
C SER A 147 -3.20 9.62 -14.75
N GLN A 148 -4.04 8.61 -14.67
CA GLN A 148 -4.93 8.21 -15.78
C GLN A 148 -6.01 9.24 -16.08
N ALA A 149 -6.55 9.92 -15.08
CA ALA A 149 -7.52 11.01 -15.29
C ALA A 149 -6.94 12.14 -16.17
N VAL A 150 -5.62 12.31 -16.11
CA VAL A 150 -4.90 13.30 -16.94
C VAL A 150 -4.44 12.68 -18.27
N ALA A 151 -4.03 11.42 -18.27
CA ALA A 151 -3.51 10.72 -19.45
C ALA A 151 -4.61 10.28 -20.43
N LYS A 152 -5.87 10.25 -20.01
CA LYS A 152 -7.03 9.81 -20.81
C LYS A 152 -8.09 10.90 -20.91
N GLY A 153 -8.85 10.86 -21.98
CA GLY A 153 -9.99 11.74 -22.23
C GLY A 153 -9.75 12.82 -23.29
N PRO A 154 -10.78 13.57 -23.67
CA PRO A 154 -10.77 14.45 -24.85
C PRO A 154 -9.67 15.51 -24.82
N PHE A 155 -9.32 16.02 -23.65
CA PHE A 155 -8.23 16.99 -23.50
C PHE A 155 -6.87 16.33 -23.77
N ALA A 156 -6.61 15.20 -23.13
CA ALA A 156 -5.34 14.49 -23.29
C ALA A 156 -5.15 13.98 -24.72
N ASP A 157 -6.22 13.46 -25.32
CA ASP A 157 -6.20 12.96 -26.69
C ASP A 157 -5.84 14.05 -27.71
N LYS A 158 -6.27 15.29 -27.44
CA LYS A 158 -6.04 16.41 -28.34
C LYS A 158 -4.70 17.12 -28.12
N TYR A 159 -4.24 17.25 -26.88
CA TYR A 159 -3.15 18.17 -26.53
C TYR A 159 -1.88 17.46 -26.00
N VAL A 160 -1.96 16.20 -25.61
CA VAL A 160 -0.84 15.49 -25.00
C VAL A 160 -0.36 14.36 -25.92
N SER A 161 0.95 14.32 -26.19
CA SER A 161 1.52 13.30 -27.06
C SER A 161 1.30 11.89 -26.48
N ARG A 162 0.98 10.93 -27.34
CA ARG A 162 0.72 9.54 -26.93
C ARG A 162 1.86 8.91 -26.14
N PRO A 163 3.17 9.05 -26.55
CA PRO A 163 4.28 8.51 -25.77
C PRO A 163 4.36 9.06 -24.34
N LEU A 164 4.04 10.35 -24.17
CA LEU A 164 4.03 10.98 -22.85
C LEU A 164 2.92 10.44 -21.96
N ARG A 165 1.70 10.25 -22.51
CA ARG A 165 0.55 9.68 -21.77
C ARG A 165 0.82 8.24 -21.32
N GLU A 166 1.37 7.42 -22.22
CA GLU A 166 1.73 6.04 -21.94
C GLU A 166 2.82 5.97 -20.85
N MET A 167 3.81 6.88 -20.87
CA MET A 167 4.86 6.92 -19.86
C MET A 167 4.32 7.38 -18.50
N ILE A 168 3.45 8.37 -18.45
CA ILE A 168 2.81 8.80 -17.20
C ILE A 168 2.05 7.63 -16.55
N SER A 169 1.31 6.86 -17.35
CA SER A 169 0.59 5.68 -16.85
C SER A 169 1.53 4.56 -16.40
N ALA A 170 2.60 4.30 -17.17
CA ALA A 170 3.58 3.27 -16.84
C ALA A 170 4.41 3.62 -15.61
N GLU A 171 4.83 4.87 -15.48
CA GLU A 171 5.54 5.38 -14.31
C GLU A 171 4.68 5.26 -13.06
N ALA A 172 3.44 5.75 -13.11
CA ALA A 172 2.54 5.75 -11.95
C ALA A 172 2.24 4.32 -11.49
N GLY A 173 2.04 3.38 -12.42
CA GLY A 173 1.84 1.97 -12.06
C GLY A 173 3.10 1.31 -11.50
N ALA A 174 4.27 1.63 -12.03
CA ALA A 174 5.52 1.02 -11.57
C ALA A 174 6.00 1.59 -10.23
N ASN A 175 5.87 2.91 -10.02
CA ASN A 175 6.46 3.58 -8.86
C ASN A 175 5.69 3.32 -7.57
N ASP A 176 4.39 3.00 -7.62
CA ASP A 176 3.63 2.56 -6.45
C ASP A 176 4.19 1.26 -5.85
N GLY A 177 4.66 0.34 -6.69
CA GLY A 177 5.37 -0.85 -6.23
C GLY A 177 6.85 -0.62 -5.90
N PHE A 178 7.49 0.39 -6.53
CA PHE A 178 8.92 0.66 -6.41
C PHE A 178 9.27 1.71 -5.33
N ALA A 179 8.34 2.20 -4.53
CA ALA A 179 8.63 3.12 -3.44
C ALA A 179 9.22 2.43 -2.19
N SER A 180 9.00 1.12 -2.03
CA SER A 180 9.52 0.32 -0.90
C SER A 180 11.04 0.41 -0.71
N PRO A 181 11.93 0.41 -1.73
CA PRO A 181 13.36 0.62 -1.55
C PRO A 181 13.74 1.91 -0.83
N PHE A 182 13.09 3.01 -1.17
CA PHE A 182 13.34 4.31 -0.54
C PHE A 182 12.88 4.33 0.91
N LEU A 183 11.70 3.75 1.19
CA LEU A 183 11.17 3.64 2.53
C LEU A 183 12.07 2.77 3.41
N MET A 184 12.44 1.58 2.96
CA MET A 184 13.29 0.67 3.72
C MET A 184 14.70 1.24 3.95
N LEU A 185 15.24 1.99 2.98
CA LEU A 185 16.51 2.70 3.18
C LEU A 185 16.40 3.72 4.30
N ALA A 186 15.34 4.55 4.29
CA ALA A 186 15.12 5.56 5.31
C ALA A 186 14.91 4.94 6.71
N VAL A 187 14.12 3.87 6.80
CA VAL A 187 13.86 3.14 8.05
C VAL A 187 15.16 2.50 8.59
N ASN A 188 15.95 1.86 7.75
CA ASN A 188 17.21 1.26 8.17
C ASN A 188 18.22 2.31 8.64
N LEU A 189 18.30 3.46 7.97
CA LEU A 189 19.15 4.58 8.42
C LEU A 189 18.69 5.13 9.77
N LEU A 190 17.38 5.24 10.00
CA LEU A 190 16.82 5.68 11.28
C LEU A 190 17.22 4.70 12.38
N ARG A 191 16.98 3.41 12.20
CA ARG A 191 17.31 2.36 13.18
C ARG A 191 18.80 2.27 13.51
N LEU A 192 19.69 2.46 12.52
CA LEU A 192 21.12 2.48 12.74
C LEU A 192 21.57 3.61 13.67
N THR A 193 20.98 4.79 13.49
CA THR A 193 21.35 5.97 14.29
C THR A 193 20.88 5.84 15.73
N GLU A 194 19.78 5.14 15.95
CA GLU A 194 19.16 4.96 17.26
C GLU A 194 19.82 3.88 18.10
N ASN A 195 20.24 2.78 17.50
CA ASN A 195 21.04 1.75 18.16
C ASN A 195 22.41 2.29 18.63
N ARG A 196 22.80 3.50 18.19
CA ARG A 196 24.02 4.22 18.59
C ARG A 196 23.84 5.17 19.76
N GLN A 197 22.86 5.01 20.65
CA GLN A 197 22.90 5.78 21.91
C GLN A 197 24.16 5.41 22.70
N PRO A 198 25.07 6.37 22.95
CA PRO A 198 26.38 6.07 23.56
C PRO A 198 26.15 5.61 25.00
N THR A 199 26.29 4.33 25.24
CA THR A 199 26.63 3.87 26.59
C THR A 199 27.98 4.44 26.93
N LEU A 200 28.14 4.91 28.15
CA LEU A 200 29.39 5.57 28.65
C LEU A 200 30.69 4.77 28.43
N VAL A 201 30.61 3.54 27.97
CA VAL A 201 31.73 2.62 27.67
C VAL A 201 32.26 2.77 26.22
N GLU A 202 31.51 3.38 25.29
CA GLU A 202 31.89 3.40 23.85
C GLU A 202 32.66 4.63 23.37
N ARG A 203 33.15 5.48 24.27
CA ARG A 203 33.99 6.65 23.91
C ARG A 203 35.34 6.32 23.23
N GLY A 204 35.63 5.04 22.99
CA GLY A 204 36.84 4.55 22.35
C GLY A 204 36.68 3.93 20.96
N ARG A 205 35.46 3.88 20.40
CA ARG A 205 35.25 3.32 19.06
C ARG A 205 35.78 4.30 18.00
N GLY A 206 36.71 3.84 17.18
CA GLY A 206 37.32 4.63 16.11
C GLY A 206 36.39 4.83 14.93
N VAL A 207 36.56 5.93 14.20
CA VAL A 207 35.79 6.29 12.96
C VAL A 207 35.74 5.15 11.93
N GLY A 208 36.66 4.16 12.01
CA GLY A 208 36.68 3.00 11.09
C GLY A 208 35.68 1.89 11.40
N GLU A 209 35.11 1.79 12.62
CA GLU A 209 34.05 0.83 12.94
C GLU A 209 32.69 1.36 12.50
N ASP A 210 32.48 2.66 12.57
CA ASP A 210 31.25 3.33 12.14
C ASP A 210 30.99 3.15 10.64
N THR A 211 32.02 3.18 9.81
CA THR A 211 31.89 2.97 8.36
C THR A 211 31.59 1.52 7.99
N LYS A 212 32.06 0.55 8.81
CA LYS A 212 31.74 -0.86 8.62
C LYS A 212 30.26 -1.15 8.92
N ASP A 213 29.72 -0.57 9.98
CA ASP A 213 28.32 -0.75 10.36
C ASP A 213 27.36 -0.18 9.31
N ILE A 214 27.67 1.00 8.75
CA ILE A 214 26.91 1.58 7.63
C ILE A 214 27.00 0.71 6.38
N GLY A 215 28.20 0.18 6.06
CA GLY A 215 28.41 -0.69 4.92
C GLY A 215 27.62 -1.99 5.01
N VAL A 216 27.59 -2.60 6.20
CA VAL A 216 26.78 -3.81 6.45
C VAL A 216 25.29 -3.53 6.31
N ALA A 217 24.82 -2.41 6.86
CA ALA A 217 23.40 -2.06 6.76
C ALA A 217 22.97 -1.74 5.33
N LEU A 218 23.79 -1.05 4.55
CA LEU A 218 23.51 -0.82 3.12
C LEU A 218 23.55 -2.14 2.34
N GLY A 219 24.47 -3.05 2.67
CA GLY A 219 24.53 -4.38 2.09
C GLY A 219 23.25 -5.19 2.37
N ASN A 220 22.82 -5.23 3.61
CA ASN A 220 21.58 -5.90 4.02
C ASN A 220 20.36 -5.28 3.35
N TRP A 221 20.25 -3.95 3.34
CA TRP A 221 19.19 -3.25 2.60
C TRP A 221 19.18 -3.63 1.13
N ALA A 222 20.33 -3.65 0.47
CA ALA A 222 20.39 -4.00 -0.95
C ALA A 222 19.91 -5.43 -1.22
N ILE A 223 20.34 -6.40 -0.39
CA ILE A 223 19.91 -7.79 -0.53
C ILE A 223 18.42 -7.96 -0.22
N GLU A 224 17.96 -7.47 0.92
CA GLU A 224 16.55 -7.62 1.33
C GLU A 224 15.61 -6.88 0.41
N THR A 225 15.95 -5.65 0.04
CA THR A 225 15.00 -4.79 -0.67
C THR A 225 15.09 -4.96 -2.17
N LEU A 226 16.30 -4.89 -2.76
CA LEU A 226 16.43 -4.97 -4.23
C LEU A 226 16.27 -6.41 -4.73
N ILE A 227 16.83 -7.39 -4.04
CA ILE A 227 16.75 -8.79 -4.50
C ILE A 227 15.44 -9.41 -4.05
N TYR A 228 15.12 -9.39 -2.76
CA TYR A 228 13.96 -10.10 -2.26
C TYR A 228 12.63 -9.36 -2.53
N ILE A 229 12.56 -8.05 -2.25
CA ILE A 229 11.30 -7.32 -2.43
C ILE A 229 11.08 -6.98 -3.91
N VAL A 230 12.07 -6.40 -4.61
CA VAL A 230 11.87 -5.90 -5.99
C VAL A 230 12.04 -7.01 -7.03
N LEU A 231 13.16 -7.73 -7.02
CA LEU A 231 13.46 -8.72 -8.06
C LEU A 231 12.51 -9.92 -7.97
N LEU A 232 12.28 -10.45 -6.77
CA LEU A 232 11.36 -11.56 -6.55
C LEU A 232 9.92 -11.17 -6.93
N ALA A 233 9.43 -9.98 -6.54
CA ALA A 233 8.11 -9.50 -6.93
C ALA A 233 7.97 -9.38 -8.45
N THR A 234 9.00 -8.84 -9.12
CA THR A 234 9.02 -8.72 -10.58
C THR A 234 8.99 -10.09 -11.25
N ALA A 235 9.81 -11.03 -10.79
CA ALA A 235 9.85 -12.39 -11.34
C ALA A 235 8.51 -13.11 -11.09
N TYR A 236 7.97 -13.03 -9.87
CA TYR A 236 6.70 -13.64 -9.51
C TYR A 236 5.54 -13.06 -10.34
N GLY A 237 5.45 -11.73 -10.45
CA GLY A 237 4.43 -11.06 -11.27
C GLY A 237 4.54 -11.43 -12.75
N ALA A 238 5.77 -11.49 -13.30
CA ALA A 238 5.99 -11.90 -14.68
C ALA A 238 5.54 -13.35 -14.95
N VAL A 239 5.89 -14.28 -14.06
CA VAL A 239 5.50 -15.69 -14.19
C VAL A 239 3.99 -15.83 -14.06
N THR A 240 3.39 -15.23 -13.02
CA THR A 240 1.95 -15.32 -12.76
C THR A 240 1.14 -14.70 -13.91
N GLY A 241 1.54 -13.50 -14.38
CA GLY A 241 0.88 -12.85 -15.51
C GLY A 241 1.06 -13.62 -16.83
N TYR A 242 2.21 -14.23 -17.05
CA TYR A 242 2.44 -15.09 -18.23
C TYR A 242 1.56 -16.34 -18.18
N CYS A 243 1.50 -17.02 -17.04
CA CYS A 243 0.61 -18.19 -16.85
C CYS A 243 -0.86 -17.80 -17.02
N ALA A 244 -1.27 -16.66 -16.46
CA ALA A 244 -2.62 -16.11 -16.62
C ALA A 244 -2.95 -15.87 -18.09
N ARG A 245 -2.04 -15.27 -18.87
CA ARG A 245 -2.18 -15.07 -20.31
C ARG A 245 -2.40 -16.38 -21.04
N MET A 246 -1.57 -17.40 -20.76
CA MET A 246 -1.70 -18.72 -21.37
C MET A 246 -3.04 -19.37 -21.01
N GLY A 247 -3.46 -19.30 -19.74
CA GLY A 247 -4.74 -19.82 -19.27
C GLY A 247 -5.93 -19.16 -19.94
N VAL A 248 -5.93 -17.83 -20.05
CA VAL A 248 -7.01 -17.08 -20.75
C VAL A 248 -7.07 -17.45 -22.23
N ARG A 249 -5.93 -17.51 -22.93
CA ARG A 249 -5.89 -17.93 -24.33
C ARG A 249 -6.42 -19.35 -24.56
N PHE A 250 -6.03 -20.27 -23.68
CA PHE A 250 -6.52 -21.63 -23.74
C PHE A 250 -8.04 -21.68 -23.54
N SER A 251 -8.56 -20.96 -22.54
CA SER A 251 -10.00 -20.89 -22.25
C SER A 251 -10.79 -20.24 -23.38
N LEU A 252 -10.26 -19.18 -24.00
CA LEU A 252 -10.85 -18.55 -25.17
C LEU A 252 -10.92 -19.51 -26.39
N SER A 253 -9.83 -20.24 -26.66
CA SER A 253 -9.77 -21.18 -27.77
C SER A 253 -10.73 -22.34 -27.62
N ARG A 254 -11.05 -22.73 -26.39
CA ARG A 254 -12.00 -23.77 -26.03
C ARG A 254 -13.42 -23.26 -25.78
N ARG A 255 -13.63 -21.94 -25.80
CA ARG A 255 -14.92 -21.30 -25.46
C ARG A 255 -15.42 -21.67 -24.06
N TRP A 256 -14.49 -21.76 -23.09
CA TRP A 256 -14.80 -22.07 -21.71
C TRP A 256 -15.10 -20.83 -20.87
N ILE A 257 -14.73 -19.66 -21.34
CA ILE A 257 -14.88 -18.39 -20.62
C ILE A 257 -15.93 -17.52 -21.32
N ASP A 258 -16.89 -17.02 -20.56
CA ASP A 258 -17.87 -16.02 -20.98
C ASP A 258 -17.30 -14.59 -20.94
N THR A 259 -18.10 -13.61 -21.35
CA THR A 259 -17.66 -12.21 -21.40
C THR A 259 -17.48 -11.64 -20.00
N GLU A 260 -18.38 -11.94 -19.10
CA GLU A 260 -18.37 -11.44 -17.72
C GLU A 260 -17.15 -11.96 -16.95
N SER A 261 -16.90 -13.26 -17.00
CA SER A 261 -15.74 -13.88 -16.36
C SER A 261 -14.42 -13.40 -16.96
N TYR A 262 -14.38 -13.14 -18.28
CA TYR A 262 -13.21 -12.58 -18.93
C TYR A 262 -12.90 -11.18 -18.42
N LEU A 263 -13.90 -10.31 -18.30
CA LEU A 263 -13.73 -8.93 -17.84
C LEU A 263 -13.42 -8.84 -16.34
N LEU A 264 -13.89 -9.79 -15.52
CA LEU A 264 -13.57 -9.89 -14.11
C LEU A 264 -12.20 -10.52 -13.83
N PHE A 265 -11.59 -11.19 -14.82
CA PHE A 265 -10.33 -11.92 -14.64
C PHE A 265 -9.17 -11.06 -14.11
N PRO A 266 -8.93 -9.80 -14.55
CA PRO A 266 -7.88 -8.97 -14.00
C PRO A 266 -8.04 -8.71 -12.50
N THR A 267 -9.28 -8.50 -12.04
CA THR A 267 -9.59 -8.33 -10.61
C THR A 267 -9.28 -9.59 -9.81
N ALA A 268 -9.68 -10.76 -10.31
CA ALA A 268 -9.38 -12.05 -9.68
C ALA A 268 -7.86 -12.31 -9.62
N LEU A 269 -7.12 -11.98 -10.70
CA LEU A 269 -5.68 -12.09 -10.76
C LEU A 269 -5.00 -11.19 -9.71
N ALA A 270 -5.48 -9.95 -9.57
CA ALA A 270 -4.97 -9.03 -8.58
C ALA A 270 -5.15 -9.55 -7.15
N LEU A 271 -6.35 -10.02 -6.80
CA LEU A 271 -6.64 -10.60 -5.49
C LEU A 271 -5.77 -11.82 -5.20
N PHE A 272 -5.58 -12.68 -6.20
CA PHE A 272 -4.69 -13.84 -6.09
C PHE A 272 -3.25 -13.42 -5.80
N ILE A 273 -2.72 -12.42 -6.51
CA ILE A 273 -1.35 -11.93 -6.32
C ILE A 273 -1.19 -11.26 -4.95
N VAL A 274 -2.14 -10.39 -4.56
CA VAL A 274 -2.11 -9.74 -3.24
C VAL A 274 -2.09 -10.76 -2.12
N GLY A 275 -2.91 -11.82 -2.20
CA GLY A 275 -2.94 -12.89 -1.22
C GLY A 275 -1.65 -13.70 -1.18
N THR A 276 -1.16 -14.13 -2.33
CA THR A 276 0.04 -15.00 -2.42
C THR A 276 1.35 -14.25 -2.16
N CYS A 277 1.51 -13.03 -2.65
CA CYS A 277 2.66 -12.18 -2.30
C CYS A 277 2.70 -11.84 -0.82
N GLY A 278 1.54 -11.64 -0.18
CA GLY A 278 1.45 -11.49 1.27
C GLY A 278 2.00 -12.69 2.02
N ALA A 279 1.76 -13.91 1.53
CA ALA A 279 2.31 -15.14 2.09
C ALA A 279 3.83 -15.27 1.85
N LEU A 280 4.32 -14.80 0.70
CA LEU A 280 5.73 -14.81 0.34
C LEU A 280 6.53 -13.66 1.01
N GLY A 281 5.87 -12.61 1.51
CA GLY A 281 6.51 -11.44 2.09
C GLY A 281 7.24 -10.53 1.09
N THR A 282 6.84 -10.53 -0.18
CA THR A 282 7.39 -9.68 -1.23
C THR A 282 6.41 -8.56 -1.63
N SER A 283 6.83 -7.62 -2.49
CA SER A 283 5.98 -6.49 -2.92
C SER A 283 4.84 -6.97 -3.83
N ASP A 284 3.64 -7.04 -3.28
CA ASP A 284 2.41 -7.37 -4.01
C ASP A 284 2.02 -6.30 -5.03
N LEU A 285 2.23 -5.03 -4.71
CA LEU A 285 1.91 -3.92 -5.61
C LEU A 285 2.75 -4.01 -6.89
N LEU A 286 4.08 -4.19 -6.76
CA LEU A 286 4.95 -4.35 -7.92
C LEU A 286 4.61 -5.60 -8.72
N ALA A 287 4.32 -6.72 -8.03
CA ALA A 287 3.92 -7.96 -8.68
C ALA A 287 2.62 -7.81 -9.46
N CYS A 288 1.61 -7.10 -8.93
CA CYS A 288 0.36 -6.80 -9.61
C CYS A 288 0.59 -6.01 -10.91
N PHE A 289 1.38 -4.95 -10.86
CA PHE A 289 1.69 -4.16 -12.04
C PHE A 289 2.40 -4.98 -13.12
N VAL A 290 3.45 -5.71 -12.74
CA VAL A 290 4.21 -6.56 -13.67
C VAL A 290 3.34 -7.68 -14.25
N ALA A 291 2.46 -8.27 -13.45
CA ALA A 291 1.53 -9.31 -13.92
C ALA A 291 0.52 -8.75 -14.93
N GLY A 292 -0.01 -7.55 -14.72
CA GLY A 292 -0.86 -6.86 -15.68
C GLY A 292 -0.14 -6.64 -17.02
N CYS A 293 1.12 -6.17 -16.98
CA CYS A 293 1.94 -6.00 -18.18
C CYS A 293 2.26 -7.33 -18.89
N ALA A 294 2.49 -8.40 -18.12
CA ALA A 294 2.76 -9.73 -18.66
C ALA A 294 1.49 -10.39 -19.25
N LEU A 295 0.33 -10.12 -18.68
CA LEU A 295 -0.98 -10.55 -19.18
C LEU A 295 -1.22 -9.99 -20.60
N ASN A 296 -0.90 -8.72 -20.83
CA ASN A 296 -1.05 -8.07 -22.12
C ASN A 296 0.28 -7.96 -22.91
N TRP A 297 1.20 -8.91 -22.72
CA TRP A 297 2.53 -8.84 -23.34
C TRP A 297 2.51 -8.72 -24.86
N ASP A 298 1.57 -9.38 -25.52
CA ASP A 298 1.38 -9.39 -26.98
C ASP A 298 0.29 -8.42 -27.48
N GLY A 299 -0.42 -7.76 -26.60
CA GLY A 299 -1.50 -6.83 -26.93
C GLY A 299 -2.85 -7.49 -27.20
N GLU A 300 -2.93 -8.82 -27.17
CA GLU A 300 -4.17 -9.54 -27.50
C GLU A 300 -5.21 -9.40 -26.39
N PHE A 301 -4.76 -9.38 -25.11
CA PHE A 301 -5.68 -9.24 -23.98
C PHE A 301 -6.42 -7.90 -24.03
N LEU A 302 -5.72 -6.81 -24.24
CA LEU A 302 -6.32 -5.47 -24.36
C LEU A 302 -7.25 -5.38 -25.59
N ALA A 303 -6.81 -5.89 -26.74
CA ALA A 303 -7.61 -5.86 -27.94
C ALA A 303 -8.92 -6.65 -27.81
N GLU A 304 -8.90 -7.80 -27.12
CA GLU A 304 -10.10 -8.58 -26.84
C GLU A 304 -11.00 -7.90 -25.80
N THR A 305 -10.40 -7.25 -24.79
CA THR A 305 -11.13 -6.44 -23.80
C THR A 305 -11.87 -5.28 -24.47
N GLU A 306 -11.23 -4.56 -25.39
CA GLU A 306 -11.87 -3.48 -26.17
C GLU A 306 -12.99 -4.01 -27.06
N ARG A 307 -12.85 -5.21 -27.67
CA ARG A 307 -13.92 -5.83 -28.45
C ARG A 307 -15.16 -6.19 -27.63
N ARG A 308 -14.96 -6.53 -26.34
CA ARG A 308 -16.04 -6.90 -25.43
C ARG A 308 -16.68 -5.71 -24.75
N HIS A 309 -16.35 -4.49 -25.16
CA HIS A 309 -16.86 -3.24 -24.59
C HIS A 309 -16.70 -3.21 -23.06
N ASP A 310 -15.46 -3.07 -22.60
CA ASP A 310 -15.07 -3.13 -21.18
C ASP A 310 -15.68 -1.99 -20.34
N GLU A 311 -16.92 -2.19 -19.93
CA GLU A 311 -17.58 -1.33 -18.95
C GLU A 311 -17.33 -1.81 -17.51
N VAL A 312 -17.04 -3.09 -17.32
CA VAL A 312 -16.90 -3.73 -16.00
C VAL A 312 -15.67 -3.20 -15.26
N ASN A 313 -14.50 -3.24 -15.88
CA ASN A 313 -13.28 -2.73 -15.26
C ASN A 313 -13.35 -1.21 -15.02
N SER A 314 -14.05 -0.49 -15.90
CA SER A 314 -14.32 0.93 -15.69
C SER A 314 -15.21 1.18 -14.47
N CYS A 315 -16.26 0.38 -14.26
CA CYS A 315 -17.12 0.46 -13.08
C CYS A 315 -16.36 0.08 -11.79
N ILE A 316 -15.54 -0.98 -11.84
CA ILE A 316 -14.71 -1.40 -10.70
C ILE A 316 -13.73 -0.28 -10.33
N ASP A 317 -13.07 0.31 -11.31
CA ASP A 317 -12.12 1.41 -11.12
C ASP A 317 -12.79 2.62 -10.46
N VAL A 318 -13.95 3.05 -10.96
CA VAL A 318 -14.72 4.15 -10.36
C VAL A 318 -15.13 3.83 -8.93
N MET A 319 -15.60 2.60 -8.67
CA MET A 319 -16.03 2.19 -7.32
C MET A 319 -14.85 2.17 -6.33
N LEU A 320 -13.71 1.62 -6.73
CA LEU A 320 -12.52 1.57 -5.91
C LEU A 320 -11.96 2.98 -5.66
N ASN A 321 -11.93 3.82 -6.69
CA ASN A 321 -11.48 5.21 -6.58
C ASN A 321 -12.34 5.99 -5.61
N PHE A 322 -13.64 6.01 -5.86
CA PHE A 322 -14.56 6.77 -5.04
C PHE A 322 -14.57 6.27 -3.59
N GLY A 323 -14.67 4.95 -3.40
CA GLY A 323 -14.66 4.31 -2.07
C GLY A 323 -13.35 4.58 -1.31
N GLY A 324 -12.20 4.40 -1.97
CA GLY A 324 -10.90 4.62 -1.36
C GLY A 324 -10.63 6.08 -0.99
N PHE A 325 -10.90 7.02 -1.89
CA PHE A 325 -10.72 8.44 -1.58
C PHE A 325 -11.74 8.95 -0.56
N MET A 326 -12.96 8.43 -0.55
CA MET A 326 -13.92 8.72 0.51
C MET A 326 -13.43 8.20 1.85
N TYR A 327 -12.88 6.98 1.91
CA TYR A 327 -12.26 6.45 3.11
C TYR A 327 -11.10 7.32 3.60
N VAL A 328 -10.24 7.80 2.70
CA VAL A 328 -9.18 8.77 3.05
C VAL A 328 -9.79 10.00 3.72
N GLY A 329 -10.87 10.56 3.15
CA GLY A 329 -11.56 11.72 3.72
C GLY A 329 -12.10 11.48 5.14
N ILE A 330 -12.56 10.25 5.43
CA ILE A 330 -13.06 9.86 6.76
C ILE A 330 -11.90 9.67 7.75
N ALA A 331 -10.78 9.08 7.28
CA ALA A 331 -9.66 8.68 8.11
C ALA A 331 -8.67 9.82 8.42
N ILE A 332 -8.82 11.01 7.81
CA ILE A 332 -7.93 12.15 8.06
C ILE A 332 -8.00 12.58 9.53
N PRO A 333 -6.87 12.64 10.26
CA PRO A 333 -6.82 13.06 11.66
C PRO A 333 -6.84 14.59 11.78
N TRP A 334 -8.01 15.20 11.67
CA TRP A 334 -8.16 16.66 11.65
C TRP A 334 -7.70 17.35 12.92
N GLU A 335 -7.83 16.68 14.08
CA GLU A 335 -7.42 17.20 15.37
C GLU A 335 -5.89 17.38 15.45
N SER A 336 -5.14 16.62 14.63
CA SER A 336 -3.68 16.66 14.56
C SER A 336 -3.12 17.78 13.66
N PHE A 337 -3.97 18.49 12.90
CA PHE A 337 -3.51 19.52 11.96
C PHE A 337 -3.11 20.83 12.63
N ASN A 338 -3.42 21.03 13.91
CA ASN A 338 -3.04 22.21 14.66
C ASN A 338 -2.56 21.85 16.09
N GLN A 339 -1.32 21.41 16.18
CA GLN A 339 -0.67 21.02 17.42
C GLN A 339 0.68 21.74 17.58
N PRO A 340 0.66 23.06 17.84
CA PRO A 340 1.91 23.85 17.93
C PRO A 340 2.82 23.40 19.06
N ASP A 341 2.27 22.91 20.16
CA ASP A 341 3.02 22.58 21.39
C ASP A 341 3.74 21.23 21.28
N THR A 342 3.14 20.22 20.66
CA THR A 342 3.68 18.86 20.55
C THR A 342 4.55 18.71 19.31
N THR A 343 3.98 18.77 18.13
CA THR A 343 4.66 18.54 16.84
C THR A 343 5.16 19.81 16.18
N GLY A 344 4.65 20.98 16.59
CA GLY A 344 4.90 22.25 15.93
C GLY A 344 4.11 22.42 14.62
N ILE A 345 3.16 21.52 14.30
CA ILE A 345 2.32 21.60 13.12
C ILE A 345 1.25 22.69 13.33
N THR A 346 1.09 23.57 12.34
CA THR A 346 0.05 24.59 12.30
C THR A 346 -0.55 24.68 10.91
N TYR A 347 -1.80 25.16 10.77
CA TYR A 347 -2.44 25.32 9.46
C TYR A 347 -1.59 26.09 8.44
N PRO A 348 -0.96 27.24 8.78
CA PRO A 348 -0.11 27.96 7.82
C PRO A 348 1.10 27.16 7.37
N ARG A 349 1.72 26.37 8.26
CA ARG A 349 2.85 25.50 7.91
C ARG A 349 2.43 24.36 7.00
N LEU A 350 1.29 23.73 7.24
CA LEU A 350 0.75 22.69 6.35
C LEU A 350 0.40 23.25 4.98
N PHE A 351 -0.20 24.45 4.92
CA PHE A 351 -0.46 25.12 3.64
C PHE A 351 0.84 25.44 2.91
N GLY A 352 1.83 25.97 3.62
CA GLY A 352 3.17 26.22 3.07
C GLY A 352 3.85 24.95 2.59
N LEU A 353 3.76 23.84 3.36
CA LEU A 353 4.26 22.52 2.95
C LEU A 353 3.59 22.05 1.66
N GLY A 354 2.27 22.13 1.57
CA GLY A 354 1.53 21.76 0.37
C GLY A 354 1.99 22.52 -0.87
N LEU A 355 2.20 23.85 -0.74
CA LEU A 355 2.70 24.69 -1.82
C LEU A 355 4.14 24.33 -2.23
N LEU A 356 5.03 24.12 -1.25
CA LEU A 356 6.42 23.73 -1.51
C LEU A 356 6.49 22.36 -2.20
N VAL A 357 5.72 21.39 -1.73
CA VAL A 357 5.66 20.04 -2.34
C VAL A 357 5.13 20.13 -3.77
N LEU A 358 4.08 20.93 -4.02
CA LEU A 358 3.53 21.09 -5.36
C LEU A 358 4.58 21.65 -6.34
N LEU A 359 5.39 22.62 -5.91
CA LEU A 359 6.38 23.29 -6.76
C LEU A 359 7.69 22.52 -6.88
N PHE A 360 8.21 21.99 -5.79
CA PHE A 360 9.59 21.49 -5.72
C PHE A 360 9.73 19.97 -5.73
N ARG A 361 8.67 19.22 -5.44
CA ARG A 361 8.76 17.77 -5.38
C ARG A 361 9.14 17.15 -6.72
N ARG A 362 8.48 17.51 -7.81
CA ARG A 362 8.58 16.78 -9.08
C ARG A 362 9.04 17.62 -10.27
N VAL A 363 8.56 18.85 -10.37
CA VAL A 363 8.86 19.71 -11.53
C VAL A 363 10.37 19.91 -11.73
N PRO A 364 11.17 20.26 -10.72
CA PRO A 364 12.61 20.39 -10.90
C PRO A 364 13.31 19.09 -11.30
N ALA A 365 12.89 17.94 -10.72
CA ALA A 365 13.47 16.66 -11.05
C ALA A 365 13.30 16.31 -12.54
N LEU A 366 12.12 16.55 -13.10
CA LEU A 366 11.85 16.32 -14.51
C LEU A 366 12.56 17.33 -15.44
N LEU A 367 12.62 18.60 -15.05
CA LEU A 367 13.38 19.60 -15.80
C LEU A 367 14.88 19.30 -15.88
N LEU A 368 15.44 18.65 -14.87
CA LEU A 368 16.84 18.23 -14.88
C LEU A 368 17.09 16.98 -15.72
N THR A 369 16.10 16.07 -15.77
CA THR A 369 16.29 14.71 -16.32
C THR A 369 15.61 14.45 -17.67
N TYR A 370 14.72 15.35 -18.18
CA TYR A 370 13.93 15.08 -19.38
C TYR A 370 14.79 14.76 -20.62
N LYS A 371 16.01 15.30 -20.71
CA LYS A 371 16.96 15.00 -21.80
C LYS A 371 17.43 13.55 -21.81
N MET A 372 17.28 12.83 -20.68
CA MET A 372 17.57 11.39 -20.61
C MET A 372 16.43 10.53 -21.18
N MET A 373 15.28 11.15 -21.50
CA MET A 373 14.09 10.48 -22.04
C MET A 373 13.66 11.05 -23.41
N PRO A 374 14.53 11.13 -24.41
CA PRO A 374 14.27 11.85 -25.67
C PRO A 374 13.12 11.24 -26.49
N ASN A 375 12.82 9.96 -26.28
CA ASN A 375 11.74 9.27 -27.01
C ASN A 375 10.35 9.53 -26.41
N VAL A 376 10.27 10.12 -25.22
CA VAL A 376 9.04 10.34 -24.48
C VAL A 376 8.78 11.82 -24.28
N VAL A 377 9.78 12.54 -23.77
CA VAL A 377 9.71 13.97 -23.46
C VAL A 377 10.60 14.74 -24.43
N LYS A 378 9.98 15.48 -25.34
CA LYS A 378 10.72 16.20 -26.41
C LYS A 378 11.17 17.58 -25.96
N ASP A 379 10.30 18.26 -25.23
CA ASP A 379 10.47 19.66 -24.87
C ASP A 379 10.35 19.89 -23.36
N TRP A 380 10.93 21.00 -22.87
CA TRP A 380 10.80 21.40 -21.49
C TRP A 380 9.33 21.66 -21.07
N LYS A 381 8.44 21.97 -22.00
CA LYS A 381 6.99 22.13 -21.74
C LYS A 381 6.33 20.80 -21.41
N GLU A 382 6.68 19.75 -22.16
CA GLU A 382 6.23 18.37 -21.84
C GLU A 382 6.81 17.90 -20.50
N ALA A 383 8.05 18.31 -20.16
CA ALA A 383 8.66 18.01 -18.86
C ALA A 383 7.90 18.71 -17.71
N ILE A 384 7.52 19.97 -17.85
CA ILE A 384 6.69 20.68 -16.86
C ILE A 384 5.32 20.02 -16.74
N PHE A 385 4.68 19.67 -17.86
CA PHE A 385 3.40 18.97 -17.86
C PHE A 385 3.49 17.64 -17.08
N MET A 386 4.45 16.79 -17.40
CA MET A 386 4.69 15.53 -16.68
C MET A 386 5.01 15.80 -15.20
N GLY A 387 5.73 16.88 -14.89
CA GLY A 387 6.09 17.29 -13.53
C GLY A 387 4.89 17.74 -12.70
N TYR A 388 3.99 18.48 -13.29
CA TYR A 388 2.77 18.94 -12.62
C TYR A 388 1.78 17.79 -12.36
N PHE A 389 1.66 16.87 -13.30
CA PHE A 389 0.70 15.76 -13.25
C PHE A 389 1.27 14.47 -12.66
N GLY A 390 1.90 14.55 -11.50
CA GLY A 390 2.30 13.42 -10.70
C GLY A 390 1.73 13.51 -9.27
N PRO A 391 0.39 13.50 -9.11
CA PRO A 391 -0.21 13.65 -7.80
C PRO A 391 0.05 12.45 -6.92
N ILE A 392 0.02 12.68 -5.60
CA ILE A 392 0.04 11.65 -4.57
C ILE A 392 -1.41 11.20 -4.36
N GLY A 393 -1.63 9.93 -4.18
CA GLY A 393 -2.95 9.37 -3.93
C GLY A 393 -2.97 8.42 -2.75
N VAL A 394 -3.75 7.37 -2.90
CA VAL A 394 -3.99 6.35 -1.89
C VAL A 394 -2.71 5.58 -1.51
N GLY A 395 -1.75 5.49 -2.41
CA GLY A 395 -0.43 4.91 -2.15
C GLY A 395 0.28 5.52 -0.94
N ALA A 396 0.12 6.83 -0.69
CA ALA A 396 0.67 7.48 0.49
C ALA A 396 0.09 6.92 1.80
N VAL A 397 -1.23 6.69 1.84
CA VAL A 397 -1.89 6.09 3.02
C VAL A 397 -1.42 4.65 3.23
N TYR A 398 -1.27 3.88 2.15
CA TYR A 398 -0.70 2.53 2.20
C TYR A 398 0.69 2.53 2.82
N TYR A 399 1.63 3.33 2.30
CA TYR A 399 3.00 3.39 2.81
C TYR A 399 3.07 3.94 4.23
N LEU A 400 2.21 4.90 4.59
CA LEU A 400 2.13 5.44 5.95
C LEU A 400 1.70 4.35 6.94
N GLN A 401 0.63 3.60 6.64
CA GLN A 401 0.16 2.51 7.49
C GLN A 401 1.15 1.35 7.55
N HIS A 402 1.80 1.05 6.41
CA HIS A 402 2.87 0.07 6.39
C HIS A 402 4.03 0.48 7.31
N THR A 403 4.44 1.74 7.26
CA THR A 403 5.48 2.30 8.12
C THR A 403 5.13 2.18 9.60
N ARG A 404 3.89 2.52 9.99
CA ARG A 404 3.43 2.38 11.39
C ARG A 404 3.58 0.94 11.91
N LEU A 405 3.32 -0.05 11.07
CA LEU A 405 3.46 -1.45 11.44
C LEU A 405 4.93 -1.95 11.50
N LEU A 406 5.87 -1.21 10.88
CA LEU A 406 7.30 -1.54 10.95
C LEU A 406 7.94 -1.17 12.29
N PHE A 407 7.36 -0.21 13.03
CA PHE A 407 7.91 0.24 14.31
C PHE A 407 7.31 -0.55 15.47
N PRO A 408 8.13 -0.93 16.48
CA PRO A 408 7.64 -1.62 17.66
C PRO A 408 6.74 -0.70 18.50
N LYS A 409 5.88 -1.30 19.32
CA LYS A 409 5.04 -0.55 20.26
C LYS A 409 5.89 0.22 21.28
N GLU A 410 5.35 1.30 21.82
CA GLU A 410 6.01 2.33 22.65
C GLU A 410 7.00 1.83 23.71
N ASP A 411 6.78 0.67 24.32
CA ASP A 411 7.64 0.15 25.41
C ASP A 411 9.04 -0.30 24.94
N SER A 412 9.20 -0.54 23.63
CA SER A 412 10.47 -0.97 23.01
C SER A 412 11.00 -0.01 21.94
N ALA A 413 10.26 1.06 21.65
CA ALA A 413 10.66 2.03 20.64
C ALA A 413 11.74 2.98 21.17
N SER A 414 12.72 3.26 20.35
CA SER A 414 13.76 4.24 20.64
C SER A 414 13.22 5.69 20.63
N ALA A 415 13.98 6.64 21.13
CA ALA A 415 13.55 8.03 21.22
C ALA A 415 13.19 8.66 19.86
N GLY A 416 13.91 8.32 18.79
CA GLY A 416 13.64 8.86 17.46
C GLY A 416 12.52 8.12 16.73
N GLU A 417 12.37 6.81 16.94
CA GLU A 417 11.18 6.06 16.47
C GLU A 417 9.91 6.61 17.11
N ARG A 418 9.96 6.94 18.42
CA ARG A 418 8.86 7.63 19.11
C ARG A 418 8.59 9.00 18.53
N ALA A 419 9.60 9.79 18.25
CA ALA A 419 9.43 11.11 17.64
C ALA A 419 8.87 11.02 16.23
N LEU A 420 9.21 9.97 15.47
CA LEU A 420 8.64 9.69 14.16
C LEU A 420 7.16 9.27 14.27
N LEU A 421 6.85 8.35 15.18
CA LEU A 421 5.47 7.91 15.44
C LEU A 421 4.59 9.06 15.91
N ASP A 422 5.11 9.89 16.80
CA ASP A 422 4.42 11.11 17.27
C ASP A 422 4.16 12.11 16.14
N ALA A 423 5.10 12.22 15.17
CA ALA A 423 4.94 13.10 14.02
C ALA A 423 3.96 12.55 12.97
N ILE A 424 3.87 11.22 12.83
CA ILE A 424 2.95 10.56 11.90
C ILE A 424 1.54 10.45 12.50
N CYS A 425 1.42 10.22 13.82
CA CYS A 425 0.15 9.98 14.51
C CYS A 425 0.17 10.56 15.93
N PRO A 426 -0.01 11.87 16.07
CA PRO A 426 0.09 12.54 17.37
C PRO A 426 -0.99 12.15 18.38
N GLU A 427 -2.16 11.64 17.95
CA GLU A 427 -3.28 11.27 18.84
C GLU A 427 -3.10 9.90 19.47
N ASP A 428 -2.55 8.95 18.74
CA ASP A 428 -2.37 7.59 19.22
C ASP A 428 -1.29 7.51 20.32
N ALA A 429 -0.32 8.41 20.28
CA ALA A 429 0.73 8.53 21.29
C ALA A 429 0.17 8.82 22.71
N VAL A 430 -0.98 9.50 22.80
CA VAL A 430 -1.64 9.80 24.09
C VAL A 430 -2.54 8.66 24.56
N GLU A 431 -3.22 7.96 23.66
CA GLU A 431 -4.17 6.90 23.99
C GLU A 431 -3.48 5.54 24.19
N ILE A 432 -2.41 5.26 23.46
CA ILE A 432 -1.56 4.07 23.62
C ILE A 432 -0.82 4.12 24.97
N ARG A 433 -0.39 5.30 25.44
CA ARG A 433 0.13 5.49 26.82
C ARG A 433 -0.87 5.09 27.91
N ARG A 434 -2.17 5.06 27.61
CA ARG A 434 -3.22 4.63 28.56
C ARG A 434 -3.58 3.15 28.45
N ARG A 435 -3.20 2.46 27.39
CA ARG A 435 -3.65 1.08 27.07
C ARG A 435 -2.53 0.06 26.91
N SER A 436 -1.34 0.26 27.50
CA SER A 436 -0.28 -0.75 27.44
C SER A 436 -0.74 -2.08 28.05
N VAL A 437 -1.35 -2.93 27.22
CA VAL A 437 -1.66 -4.32 27.56
C VAL A 437 -0.50 -5.19 27.09
N TYR A 438 0.22 -5.68 28.07
CA TYR A 438 1.30 -6.63 27.97
C TYR A 438 0.90 -7.88 27.19
N MET A 439 1.46 -8.11 26.00
CA MET A 439 1.49 -9.42 25.39
C MET A 439 2.87 -10.04 25.58
N PRO A 440 3.02 -11.17 26.29
CA PRO A 440 4.32 -11.79 26.47
C PRO A 440 4.85 -12.30 25.13
N THR A 441 6.07 -11.90 24.78
CA THR A 441 6.86 -12.48 23.70
C THR A 441 7.07 -13.97 23.96
N PRO A 442 6.88 -14.86 22.98
CA PRO A 442 7.15 -16.27 23.16
C PRO A 442 8.66 -16.50 23.38
N PRO A 443 9.06 -17.41 24.31
CA PRO A 443 10.42 -17.52 24.81
C PRO A 443 11.45 -18.16 23.87
N ASN A 444 11.22 -18.28 22.58
CA ASN A 444 12.16 -18.84 21.60
C ASN A 444 12.08 -18.14 20.25
N ALA A 445 12.21 -16.82 20.21
CA ALA A 445 12.54 -16.14 18.97
C ALA A 445 14.06 -16.27 18.75
N PHE A 446 14.44 -16.88 17.66
CA PHE A 446 15.84 -16.97 17.22
C PHE A 446 16.47 -15.57 17.24
N ARG A 447 17.58 -15.45 17.95
CA ARG A 447 18.45 -14.28 17.97
C ARG A 447 19.23 -14.23 16.66
N GLY A 448 18.70 -13.51 15.70
CA GLY A 448 19.37 -13.12 14.46
C GLY A 448 18.55 -11.99 13.86
N ASP A 449 19.20 -11.01 13.27
CA ASP A 449 18.67 -9.76 12.67
C ASP A 449 17.49 -9.97 11.68
N GLN A 450 16.34 -10.42 12.18
CA GLN A 450 15.17 -10.82 11.39
C GLN A 450 13.89 -10.05 11.74
N ASP A 451 13.99 -8.87 12.31
CA ASP A 451 12.80 -8.09 12.70
C ASP A 451 11.92 -7.72 11.51
N THR A 452 12.49 -7.60 10.33
CA THR A 452 11.73 -7.33 9.09
C THR A 452 10.88 -8.52 8.63
N PHE A 453 11.31 -9.76 8.88
CA PHE A 453 10.58 -10.99 8.53
C PHE A 453 9.34 -11.24 9.42
N ILE A 454 9.36 -10.75 10.65
CA ILE A 454 8.30 -10.99 11.65
C ILE A 454 7.02 -10.23 11.31
N VAL A 455 7.12 -9.05 10.69
CA VAL A 455 5.97 -8.21 10.36
C VAL A 455 5.10 -8.86 9.27
N TYR A 456 5.71 -9.46 8.26
CA TYR A 456 4.97 -10.15 7.20
C TYR A 456 4.35 -11.48 7.66
N ASN A 457 4.95 -12.18 8.61
CA ASN A 457 4.45 -13.46 9.13
C ASN A 457 3.33 -13.32 10.19
N ARG A 458 3.10 -12.14 10.77
CA ARG A 458 2.05 -11.97 11.80
C ARG A 458 0.63 -12.17 11.28
N PHE A 459 0.37 -11.92 10.00
CA PHE A 459 -0.95 -12.15 9.41
C PHE A 459 -1.31 -13.62 9.18
N PHE A 460 -0.33 -14.54 9.16
CA PHE A 460 -0.53 -15.96 8.83
C PHE A 460 -0.28 -16.92 10.00
N ARG A 461 0.02 -16.45 11.21
CA ARG A 461 0.21 -17.29 12.38
C ARG A 461 -0.96 -18.24 12.72
N PRO A 462 -2.24 -17.90 12.52
CA PRO A 462 -3.33 -18.83 12.82
C PRO A 462 -3.36 -20.08 11.92
N LEU A 463 -2.79 -20.01 10.71
CA LEU A 463 -2.82 -21.13 9.75
C LEU A 463 -1.66 -22.11 9.90
N VAL A 464 -0.51 -21.67 10.42
CA VAL A 464 0.68 -22.53 10.60
C VAL A 464 0.64 -23.30 11.91
N ASP A 465 -0.03 -22.81 12.93
CA ASP A 465 -0.13 -23.51 14.23
C ASP A 465 -1.17 -24.66 14.26
N MET A 466 -1.97 -24.84 13.22
CA MET A 466 -2.89 -25.99 13.10
C MET A 466 -2.18 -27.33 12.79
N GLY A 467 -0.86 -27.33 12.58
CA GLY A 467 -0.08 -28.53 12.24
C GLY A 467 0.59 -29.25 13.40
N LYS A 468 0.50 -28.77 14.64
CA LYS A 468 1.10 -29.46 15.80
C LYS A 468 0.03 -30.00 16.72
N LEU A 469 -0.36 -31.25 16.48
CA LEU A 469 -1.02 -32.09 17.47
C LEU A 469 -0.11 -32.23 18.72
N PRO A 470 -0.64 -32.11 19.93
CA PRO A 470 0.14 -32.30 21.16
C PRO A 470 0.58 -33.76 21.28
N THR A 471 1.87 -33.99 21.14
CA THR A 471 2.47 -35.25 21.53
C THR A 471 2.37 -35.39 23.05
N SER A 472 1.72 -36.46 23.49
CA SER A 472 1.58 -36.86 24.87
C SER A 472 2.94 -36.94 25.54
N ARG A 473 3.20 -36.08 26.51
CA ARG A 473 4.32 -36.26 27.45
C ARG A 473 3.84 -37.09 28.62
N HIS A 474 4.35 -38.30 28.70
CA HIS A 474 4.37 -39.10 29.93
C HIS A 474 4.86 -38.25 31.09
N ARG A 475 4.01 -38.09 32.08
CA ARG A 475 4.40 -37.63 33.40
C ARG A 475 3.94 -38.67 34.42
N ASN A 476 4.87 -39.47 34.87
CA ASN A 476 4.74 -40.23 36.10
C ASN A 476 4.53 -39.25 37.27
N ARG A 477 3.42 -39.34 37.93
CA ARG A 477 3.35 -39.12 39.36
C ARG A 477 2.07 -39.73 39.92
N SER A 478 2.29 -40.66 40.85
CA SER A 478 1.33 -41.17 41.79
C SER A 478 0.63 -40.03 42.55
N ASP A 479 -0.68 -40.05 42.64
CA ASP A 479 -1.39 -40.15 43.89
C ASP A 479 -2.91 -40.05 43.67
N ASN A 480 -3.60 -40.88 44.37
CA ASN A 480 -5.02 -41.07 44.64
C ASN A 480 -5.90 -39.81 44.51
N ASP A 481 -7.03 -39.89 43.83
CA ASP A 481 -8.37 -40.05 44.43
C ASP A 481 -9.49 -39.86 43.40
N SER A 482 -10.34 -40.86 43.39
CA SER A 482 -11.82 -40.87 43.20
C SER A 482 -12.48 -40.09 42.05
N ILE A 483 -12.99 -40.87 41.07
CA ILE A 483 -14.37 -40.96 40.57
C ILE A 483 -14.99 -39.70 39.98
N SER A 484 -15.23 -39.72 38.67
CA SER A 484 -16.59 -39.82 38.09
C SER A 484 -16.53 -39.94 36.57
N THR A 485 -17.07 -41.00 36.10
CA THR A 485 -17.43 -41.29 34.71
C THR A 485 -18.46 -40.25 34.21
N VAL A 486 -18.15 -39.52 33.18
CA VAL A 486 -19.13 -38.83 32.35
C VAL A 486 -18.87 -39.20 30.87
N GLY A 487 -19.90 -39.67 30.32
CA GLY A 487 -20.25 -40.46 29.22
C GLY A 487 -19.73 -40.09 27.83
N ASP A 488 -19.59 -41.19 27.09
CA ASP A 488 -19.30 -41.33 25.67
C ASP A 488 -20.42 -40.80 24.71
N GLU A 489 -21.42 -40.05 25.22
CA GLU A 489 -22.55 -39.56 24.41
C GLU A 489 -22.27 -38.27 23.64
N ASP A 490 -21.31 -37.43 24.08
CA ASP A 490 -21.03 -36.15 23.41
C ASP A 490 -20.23 -36.28 22.10
N LYS A 491 -19.55 -37.41 21.90
CA LYS A 491 -18.84 -37.65 20.63
C LYS A 491 -19.73 -38.11 19.48
N LYS A 492 -20.91 -38.63 19.78
CA LYS A 492 -21.85 -39.06 18.75
C LYS A 492 -22.67 -37.90 18.19
N HIS A 493 -22.99 -36.92 19.00
CA HIS A 493 -23.78 -35.74 18.57
C HIS A 493 -22.97 -34.76 17.71
N GLY A 494 -21.64 -34.69 17.85
CA GLY A 494 -20.77 -33.86 16.98
C GLY A 494 -20.64 -34.38 15.56
N ARG A 495 -20.71 -35.70 15.36
CA ARG A 495 -20.61 -36.32 14.01
C ARG A 495 -21.92 -36.23 13.22
N GLU A 496 -23.07 -36.27 13.84
CA GLU A 496 -24.35 -36.15 13.17
C GLU A 496 -24.63 -34.73 12.66
N ARG A 497 -24.20 -33.69 13.38
CA ARG A 497 -24.33 -32.29 12.91
C ARG A 497 -23.43 -31.98 11.71
N LEU A 498 -22.28 -32.63 11.57
CA LEU A 498 -21.41 -32.46 10.41
C LEU A 498 -21.97 -33.15 9.16
N PHE A 499 -22.73 -34.23 9.32
CA PHE A 499 -23.38 -34.92 8.18
C PHE A 499 -24.64 -34.20 7.70
N GLU A 500 -25.36 -33.48 8.56
CA GLU A 500 -26.51 -32.67 8.16
C GLU A 500 -26.09 -31.40 7.41
N LEU A 501 -24.96 -30.78 7.77
CA LEU A 501 -24.40 -29.65 7.03
C LEU A 501 -23.91 -30.03 5.64
N TYR A 502 -23.49 -31.25 5.41
CA TYR A 502 -23.07 -31.73 4.08
C TYR A 502 -24.26 -31.99 3.14
N ARG A 503 -25.42 -32.38 3.65
CA ARG A 503 -26.65 -32.58 2.84
C ARG A 503 -27.32 -31.27 2.39
N TYR A 504 -27.06 -30.17 3.06
CA TYR A 504 -27.59 -28.85 2.70
C TYR A 504 -26.82 -28.18 1.56
N TRP A 505 -25.69 -28.76 1.12
CA TRP A 505 -24.85 -28.24 0.03
C TRP A 505 -25.01 -28.99 -1.29
N GLU A 506 -25.74 -30.10 -1.31
CA GLU A 506 -26.02 -30.89 -2.54
C GLU A 506 -27.47 -30.75 -3.02
N ALA A 507 -28.30 -29.93 -2.42
CA ALA A 507 -29.64 -29.57 -2.87
C ALA A 507 -29.70 -28.11 -3.31
#